data_97d26243fc439814fa5ca608ea99097d
#
_entry.id   97d26243fc439814fa5ca608ea99097d
#
_cell.length_a   1.000
_cell.length_b   1.000
_cell.length_c   1.000
_cell.angle_alpha   90.00
_cell.angle_beta   90.00
_cell.angle_gamma   90.00
#
_symmetry.space_group_name_H-M   'P 1'
#
loop_
_entity.id
_entity.type
_entity.pdbx_description
1 polymer ?
#
loop_
_entity_poly.entity_id
_entity_poly.type
_entity_poly.pdbx_seq_one_letter_code
_entity_poly.pdbx_strand_id
1 'polypeptide(L)'
;MNKGFVVLALLVAAGAMASTDGTVSLSPAVITLRGEAGQSTRQTLFLRNSTSRTLSFEVEAADVIVRDGHRVFAAAGSMPGSIAATAVFSEKRLTVASGATAAVTVTLTIPRGSPERAVVALFHGQDKVMNGNVATTSSLGALLTFALSDGVAMTADPLVVQPQTATSNLAVTQTCLNAGAEPLVTRGMLAVIGRDGRLVGKSALQPRRLLPGERATLGAEYGAELRPGHYRLLVTYDYEGHALSQSTEVEVR
;
A
#
# COMPACT_ATOMS: atom_id res chain seq x y z
N MET A 1 76.74 13.21 10.17
CA MET A 1 75.73 12.74 11.11
C MET A 1 74.42 13.49 10.83
N ASN A 2 73.59 12.94 9.92
CA ASN A 2 72.27 13.55 9.55
C ASN A 2 71.23 12.87 10.35
N LYS A 3 70.53 13.62 11.22
CA LYS A 3 69.36 13.15 11.94
C LYS A 3 68.08 13.41 11.06
N GLY A 4 67.53 12.35 10.50
CA GLY A 4 66.28 12.41 9.77
C GLY A 4 65.12 12.62 10.73
N PHE A 5 64.27 13.63 10.43
CA PHE A 5 63.01 13.92 11.11
C PHE A 5 61.91 13.15 10.39
N VAL A 6 61.27 12.20 11.08
CA VAL A 6 60.07 11.50 10.59
C VAL A 6 58.86 12.31 11.03
N VAL A 7 58.17 12.91 10.07
CA VAL A 7 56.87 13.56 10.31
C VAL A 7 55.77 12.50 10.10
N LEU A 8 55.14 12.09 11.19
CA LEU A 8 53.97 11.23 11.19
C LEU A 8 52.71 12.09 10.94
N ALA A 9 52.19 12.09 9.72
CA ALA A 9 50.92 12.76 9.40
C ALA A 9 49.76 11.90 9.90
N LEU A 10 49.10 12.37 10.95
CA LEU A 10 47.83 11.76 11.46
C LEU A 10 46.69 12.21 10.55
N LEU A 11 46.20 11.32 9.68
CA LEU A 11 44.97 11.54 8.91
C LEU A 11 43.78 11.34 9.85
N VAL A 12 43.19 12.43 10.31
CA VAL A 12 41.88 12.39 10.97
C VAL A 12 40.82 12.28 9.88
N ALA A 13 40.32 11.07 9.63
CA ALA A 13 39.12 10.87 8.83
C ALA A 13 37.91 11.38 9.62
N ALA A 14 37.46 12.61 9.31
CA ALA A 14 36.16 13.11 9.75
C ALA A 14 35.08 12.29 9.02
N GLY A 15 34.60 11.23 9.64
CA GLY A 15 33.41 10.52 9.21
C GLY A 15 32.22 11.47 9.30
N ALA A 16 31.70 11.92 8.16
CA ALA A 16 30.40 12.58 8.09
C ALA A 16 29.36 11.56 8.56
N MET A 17 28.91 11.67 9.81
CA MET A 17 27.73 10.99 10.29
C MET A 17 26.57 11.60 9.51
N ALA A 18 26.07 10.90 8.47
CA ALA A 18 24.79 11.20 7.89
C ALA A 18 23.77 10.97 9.01
N SER A 19 23.22 12.05 9.55
CA SER A 19 22.07 11.99 10.45
C SER A 19 20.92 11.41 9.62
N THR A 20 20.64 10.13 9.76
CA THR A 20 19.36 9.58 9.35
C THR A 20 18.35 10.16 10.32
N ASP A 21 17.72 11.30 9.94
CA ASP A 21 16.52 11.76 10.62
C ASP A 21 15.55 10.58 10.61
N GLY A 22 15.18 10.12 11.80
CA GLY A 22 14.29 8.98 11.96
C GLY A 22 12.95 9.24 11.26
N THR A 23 12.14 8.21 11.13
CA THR A 23 10.84 8.25 10.42
C THR A 23 9.68 8.35 11.40
N VAL A 24 8.54 8.82 10.88
CA VAL A 24 7.24 8.69 11.56
C VAL A 24 6.48 7.53 10.92
N SER A 25 5.89 6.68 11.73
CA SER A 25 5.11 5.54 11.26
C SER A 25 3.76 5.44 11.96
N LEU A 26 2.75 4.96 11.22
CA LEU A 26 1.39 4.72 11.70
C LEU A 26 1.06 3.23 11.58
N SER A 27 0.54 2.63 12.65
CA SER A 27 0.22 1.20 12.71
C SER A 27 -1.08 0.95 13.47
N PRO A 28 -1.94 0.04 12.98
CA PRO A 28 -1.89 -0.59 11.67
C PRO A 28 -2.20 0.41 10.56
N ALA A 29 -1.52 0.29 9.41
CA ALA A 29 -1.77 1.16 8.25
C ALA A 29 -3.02 0.76 7.46
N VAL A 30 -3.46 -0.51 7.61
CA VAL A 30 -4.67 -1.03 6.96
C VAL A 30 -5.41 -1.95 7.92
N ILE A 31 -6.74 -1.75 8.03
CA ILE A 31 -7.63 -2.57 8.85
C ILE A 31 -8.77 -3.03 7.96
N THR A 32 -9.10 -4.33 8.02
CA THR A 32 -10.29 -4.90 7.39
C THR A 32 -11.26 -5.30 8.48
N LEU A 33 -12.48 -4.81 8.36
CA LEU A 33 -13.56 -5.04 9.31
C LEU A 33 -14.72 -5.73 8.61
N ARG A 34 -15.37 -6.65 9.30
CA ARG A 34 -16.70 -7.16 8.94
C ARG A 34 -17.69 -6.59 9.94
N GLY A 35 -18.87 -6.24 9.44
CA GLY A 35 -19.91 -5.67 10.29
C GLY A 35 -21.23 -5.54 9.57
N GLU A 36 -22.22 -5.01 10.27
CA GLU A 36 -23.55 -4.78 9.77
C GLU A 36 -23.93 -3.29 9.91
N ALA A 37 -24.90 -2.85 9.12
CA ALA A 37 -25.42 -1.50 9.22
C ALA A 37 -25.98 -1.22 10.63
N GLY A 38 -25.60 -0.09 11.20
CA GLY A 38 -25.92 0.32 12.55
C GLY A 38 -24.93 -0.13 13.64
N GLN A 39 -23.98 -1.02 13.31
CA GLN A 39 -22.93 -1.43 14.25
C GLN A 39 -21.85 -0.36 14.39
N SER A 40 -21.28 -0.28 15.59
CA SER A 40 -20.11 0.56 15.87
C SER A 40 -18.88 -0.31 16.11
N THR A 41 -17.76 0.16 15.66
CA THR A 41 -16.45 -0.45 15.90
C THR A 41 -15.49 0.57 16.51
N ARG A 42 -14.54 0.08 17.30
CA ARG A 42 -13.48 0.88 17.91
C ARG A 42 -12.15 0.30 17.49
N GLN A 43 -11.27 1.15 16.96
CA GLN A 43 -9.93 0.76 16.52
C GLN A 43 -8.88 1.67 17.16
N THR A 44 -7.76 1.11 17.56
CA THR A 44 -6.63 1.87 18.10
C THR A 44 -5.52 1.95 17.07
N LEU A 45 -5.06 3.16 16.81
CA LEU A 45 -3.97 3.47 15.90
C LEU A 45 -2.78 3.97 16.71
N PHE A 46 -1.59 3.51 16.39
CA PHE A 46 -0.34 3.88 17.07
C PHE A 46 0.52 4.72 16.14
N LEU A 47 0.78 5.95 16.54
CA LEU A 47 1.69 6.85 15.84
C LEU A 47 3.03 6.86 16.56
N ARG A 48 4.08 6.35 15.91
CA ARG A 48 5.45 6.33 16.43
C ARG A 48 6.28 7.42 15.77
N ASN A 49 6.91 8.24 16.60
CA ASN A 49 7.87 9.24 16.18
C ASN A 49 9.29 8.73 16.48
N SER A 50 10.02 8.27 15.47
CA SER A 50 11.42 7.86 15.59
C SER A 50 12.40 8.99 15.21
N THR A 51 11.91 10.21 14.98
CA THR A 51 12.77 11.38 14.71
C THR A 51 13.38 11.94 15.99
N SER A 52 14.35 12.82 15.86
CA SER A 52 15.01 13.52 16.96
C SER A 52 14.17 14.67 17.56
N ARG A 53 13.01 15.00 16.96
CA ARG A 53 12.17 16.15 17.36
C ARG A 53 10.82 15.69 17.92
N THR A 54 10.23 16.53 18.76
CA THR A 54 8.82 16.41 19.10
C THR A 54 7.99 16.89 17.91
N LEU A 55 6.95 16.14 17.53
CA LEU A 55 6.07 16.43 16.41
C LEU A 55 4.62 16.53 16.84
N SER A 56 3.88 17.43 16.21
CA SER A 56 2.45 17.65 16.45
C SER A 56 1.62 17.23 15.24
N PHE A 57 0.45 16.65 15.51
CA PHE A 57 -0.45 16.14 14.48
C PHE A 57 -1.89 16.57 14.77
N GLU A 58 -2.62 16.86 13.70
CA GLU A 58 -4.07 16.99 13.71
C GLU A 58 -4.68 15.74 13.07
N VAL A 59 -5.73 15.18 13.69
CA VAL A 59 -6.34 13.92 13.29
C VAL A 59 -7.75 14.15 12.81
N GLU A 60 -8.04 13.65 11.62
CA GLU A 60 -9.38 13.68 11.04
C GLU A 60 -9.71 12.37 10.30
N ALA A 61 -10.96 12.19 9.92
CA ALA A 61 -11.39 11.13 9.02
C ALA A 61 -11.78 11.71 7.67
N ALA A 62 -11.52 10.96 6.60
CA ALA A 62 -12.01 11.27 5.28
C ALA A 62 -12.64 10.04 4.64
N ASP A 63 -13.65 10.25 3.80
CA ASP A 63 -14.22 9.20 2.98
C ASP A 63 -13.23 8.78 1.90
N VAL A 64 -13.20 7.49 1.58
CA VAL A 64 -12.41 6.95 0.48
C VAL A 64 -13.37 6.39 -0.55
N ILE A 65 -13.53 7.10 -1.65
CA ILE A 65 -14.43 6.74 -2.74
C ILE A 65 -13.63 6.34 -3.99
N VAL A 66 -14.30 5.64 -4.90
CA VAL A 66 -13.73 5.33 -6.21
C VAL A 66 -14.40 6.21 -7.27
N ARG A 67 -13.58 6.96 -8.02
CA ARG A 67 -14.02 7.77 -9.16
C ARG A 67 -13.14 7.42 -10.35
N ASP A 68 -13.76 7.10 -11.47
CA ASP A 68 -13.06 6.71 -12.72
C ASP A 68 -12.06 5.55 -12.50
N GLY A 69 -12.39 4.61 -11.61
CA GLY A 69 -11.55 3.46 -11.27
C GLY A 69 -10.42 3.75 -10.28
N HIS A 70 -10.31 4.98 -9.75
CA HIS A 70 -9.23 5.38 -8.84
C HIS A 70 -9.77 5.84 -7.49
N ARG A 71 -8.98 5.63 -6.44
CA ARG A 71 -9.29 6.14 -5.10
C ARG A 71 -9.15 7.64 -5.05
N VAL A 72 -10.15 8.28 -4.42
CA VAL A 72 -10.16 9.71 -4.12
C VAL A 72 -10.52 9.88 -2.65
N PHE A 73 -9.83 10.77 -1.97
CA PHE A 73 -10.20 11.19 -0.62
C PHE A 73 -11.22 12.32 -0.70
N ALA A 74 -12.29 12.20 0.05
CA ALA A 74 -13.35 13.18 0.14
C ALA A 74 -13.57 13.58 1.60
N ALA A 75 -14.01 14.81 1.84
CA ALA A 75 -14.30 15.26 3.21
C ALA A 75 -15.37 14.36 3.85
N ALA A 76 -15.21 14.09 5.14
CA ALA A 76 -16.19 13.32 5.91
C ALA A 76 -17.61 13.91 5.75
N GLY A 77 -18.57 13.06 5.41
CA GLY A 77 -19.96 13.46 5.21
C GLY A 77 -20.28 14.06 3.85
N SER A 78 -19.32 14.13 2.93
CA SER A 78 -19.56 14.64 1.56
C SER A 78 -20.35 13.67 0.68
N MET A 79 -20.45 12.40 1.11
CA MET A 79 -21.13 11.35 0.38
C MET A 79 -22.29 10.76 1.19
N PRO A 80 -23.41 10.35 0.54
CA PRO A 80 -24.44 9.55 1.21
C PRO A 80 -23.82 8.26 1.77
N GLY A 81 -24.17 7.91 3.01
CA GLY A 81 -23.61 6.71 3.65
C GLY A 81 -22.17 6.86 4.17
N SER A 82 -21.66 8.07 4.30
CA SER A 82 -20.34 8.35 4.84
C SER A 82 -20.14 7.73 6.23
N ILE A 83 -19.20 6.78 6.33
CA ILE A 83 -18.76 6.24 7.62
C ILE A 83 -17.82 7.23 8.29
N ALA A 84 -17.02 7.97 7.54
CA ALA A 84 -16.10 8.97 8.06
C ALA A 84 -16.83 10.08 8.86
N ALA A 85 -18.07 10.44 8.48
CA ALA A 85 -18.91 11.39 9.21
C ALA A 85 -19.26 10.95 10.64
N THR A 86 -19.18 9.64 10.92
CA THR A 86 -19.45 9.08 12.25
C THR A 86 -18.22 8.98 13.13
N ALA A 87 -17.04 9.35 12.61
CA ALA A 87 -15.78 9.16 13.28
C ALA A 87 -15.66 10.00 14.57
N VAL A 88 -15.39 9.33 15.67
CA VAL A 88 -15.08 9.96 16.96
C VAL A 88 -13.69 9.51 17.38
N PHE A 89 -12.76 10.44 17.39
CA PHE A 89 -11.38 10.21 17.87
C PHE A 89 -11.27 10.50 19.36
N SER A 90 -10.45 9.71 20.09
CA SER A 90 -10.10 10.00 21.48
C SER A 90 -9.39 11.34 21.62
N GLU A 91 -8.59 11.71 20.62
CA GLU A 91 -7.87 12.98 20.54
C GLU A 91 -7.85 13.45 19.09
N LYS A 92 -8.13 14.75 18.85
CA LYS A 92 -8.03 15.38 17.54
C LYS A 92 -6.69 16.06 17.28
N ARG A 93 -5.94 16.33 18.35
CA ARG A 93 -4.59 16.90 18.29
C ARG A 93 -3.72 16.14 19.26
N LEU A 94 -2.55 15.75 18.80
CA LEU A 94 -1.58 15.05 19.64
C LEU A 94 -0.18 15.57 19.40
N THR A 95 0.62 15.52 20.45
CA THR A 95 2.05 15.85 20.39
C THR A 95 2.82 14.60 20.79
N VAL A 96 3.74 14.17 19.92
CA VAL A 96 4.52 12.94 20.12
C VAL A 96 5.98 13.31 20.25
N ALA A 97 6.54 13.07 21.45
CA ALA A 97 7.95 13.33 21.73
C ALA A 97 8.86 12.44 20.87
N SER A 98 10.13 12.85 20.73
CA SER A 98 11.17 12.04 20.10
C SER A 98 11.23 10.63 20.70
N GLY A 99 11.24 9.60 19.86
CA GLY A 99 11.29 8.19 20.26
C GLY A 99 10.00 7.63 20.86
N ALA A 100 8.96 8.47 21.07
CA ALA A 100 7.71 8.06 21.70
C ALA A 100 6.70 7.47 20.72
N THR A 101 5.68 6.81 21.27
CA THR A 101 4.50 6.31 20.55
C THR A 101 3.25 6.85 21.23
N ALA A 102 2.35 7.44 20.45
CA ALA A 102 1.02 7.84 20.91
C ALA A 102 -0.04 6.88 20.37
N ALA A 103 -1.07 6.61 21.16
CA ALA A 103 -2.21 5.79 20.76
C ALA A 103 -3.44 6.68 20.59
N VAL A 104 -4.09 6.59 19.43
CA VAL A 104 -5.35 7.29 19.15
C VAL A 104 -6.42 6.25 18.84
N THR A 105 -7.53 6.32 19.55
CA THR A 105 -8.68 5.45 19.30
C THR A 105 -9.68 6.18 18.40
N VAL A 106 -10.14 5.50 17.35
CA VAL A 106 -11.26 5.94 16.51
C VAL A 106 -12.45 5.01 16.71
N THR A 107 -13.62 5.59 16.99
CA THR A 107 -14.90 4.88 16.95
C THR A 107 -15.65 5.30 15.70
N LEU A 108 -16.11 4.31 14.94
CA LEU A 108 -16.85 4.46 13.69
C LEU A 108 -18.16 3.71 13.79
N THR A 109 -19.24 4.29 13.27
CA THR A 109 -20.55 3.63 13.18
C THR A 109 -20.91 3.45 11.72
N ILE A 110 -21.29 2.25 11.31
CA ILE A 110 -21.72 1.95 9.94
C ILE A 110 -23.14 2.49 9.76
N PRO A 111 -23.38 3.49 8.88
CA PRO A 111 -24.71 4.03 8.66
C PRO A 111 -25.67 2.96 8.13
N ARG A 112 -26.98 3.14 8.38
CA ARG A 112 -28.02 2.31 7.77
C ARG A 112 -28.23 2.73 6.32
N GLY A 113 -28.66 1.80 5.48
CA GLY A 113 -28.85 2.03 4.03
C GLY A 113 -27.66 1.53 3.21
N SER A 114 -27.06 2.39 2.41
CA SER A 114 -25.92 2.05 1.53
C SER A 114 -24.66 2.74 2.00
N PRO A 115 -23.97 2.23 3.05
CA PRO A 115 -22.78 2.85 3.56
C PRO A 115 -21.62 2.69 2.58
N GLU A 116 -20.71 3.67 2.61
CA GLU A 116 -19.42 3.57 1.95
C GLU A 116 -18.59 2.41 2.53
N ARG A 117 -17.61 1.93 1.77
CA ARG A 117 -16.84 0.75 2.14
C ARG A 117 -15.46 1.05 2.69
N ALA A 118 -15.06 2.31 2.72
CA ALA A 118 -13.74 2.68 3.18
C ALA A 118 -13.69 4.07 3.80
N VAL A 119 -12.87 4.18 4.83
CA VAL A 119 -12.54 5.42 5.55
C VAL A 119 -11.04 5.48 5.73
N VAL A 120 -10.45 6.65 5.66
CA VAL A 120 -9.07 6.87 6.07
C VAL A 120 -9.05 7.75 7.32
N ALA A 121 -8.30 7.31 8.35
CA ALA A 121 -7.92 8.16 9.46
C ALA A 121 -6.61 8.86 9.08
N LEU A 122 -6.64 10.17 8.94
CA LEU A 122 -5.53 11.03 8.52
C LEU A 122 -4.89 11.69 9.73
N PHE A 123 -3.56 11.66 9.77
CA PHE A 123 -2.72 12.33 10.75
C PHE A 123 -1.89 13.38 10.00
N HIS A 124 -2.32 14.63 10.06
CA HIS A 124 -1.66 15.75 9.39
C HIS A 124 -0.60 16.35 10.31
N GLY A 125 0.67 16.21 9.92
CA GLY A 125 1.78 16.85 10.64
C GLY A 125 1.65 18.36 10.57
N GLN A 126 1.79 19.02 11.69
CA GLN A 126 1.72 20.50 11.80
C GLN A 126 3.11 21.15 11.69
N ASP A 127 4.15 20.37 11.92
CA ASP A 127 5.53 20.84 11.89
C ASP A 127 6.05 20.89 10.45
N LYS A 128 6.48 22.09 10.04
CA LYS A 128 7.09 22.29 8.73
C LYS A 128 8.56 21.93 8.78
N VAL A 129 9.00 21.08 7.87
CA VAL A 129 10.41 20.81 7.63
C VAL A 129 10.87 21.69 6.47
N MET A 130 11.82 22.60 6.76
CA MET A 130 12.41 23.44 5.72
C MET A 130 13.56 22.72 5.05
N ASN A 131 13.49 22.57 3.73
CA ASN A 131 14.59 22.10 2.90
C ASN A 131 14.91 23.20 1.88
N GLY A 132 15.87 24.05 2.19
CA GLY A 132 16.10 25.31 1.48
C GLY A 132 14.87 26.21 1.59
N ASN A 133 14.30 26.60 0.44
CA ASN A 133 13.10 27.44 0.36
C ASN A 133 11.78 26.66 0.31
N VAL A 134 11.82 25.32 0.43
CA VAL A 134 10.64 24.46 0.38
C VAL A 134 10.25 24.03 1.80
N ALA A 135 9.01 24.34 2.20
CA ALA A 135 8.41 23.86 3.43
C ALA A 135 7.60 22.59 3.11
N THR A 136 7.92 21.48 3.77
CA THR A 136 7.18 20.22 3.64
C THR A 136 6.55 19.83 4.96
N THR A 137 5.35 19.26 4.90
CA THR A 137 4.67 18.62 6.03
C THR A 137 4.40 17.17 5.67
N SER A 138 4.46 16.28 6.66
CA SER A 138 4.16 14.87 6.45
C SER A 138 2.75 14.55 6.90
N SER A 139 1.98 13.83 6.07
CA SER A 139 0.69 13.27 6.47
C SER A 139 0.75 11.75 6.37
N LEU A 140 0.13 11.06 7.33
CA LEU A 140 -0.01 9.62 7.34
C LEU A 140 -1.49 9.24 7.38
N GLY A 141 -1.83 8.10 6.78
CA GLY A 141 -3.21 7.62 6.77
C GLY A 141 -3.30 6.15 7.12
N ALA A 142 -4.28 5.79 7.94
CA ALA A 142 -4.70 4.41 8.17
C ALA A 142 -6.01 4.16 7.41
N LEU A 143 -5.99 3.20 6.50
CA LEU A 143 -7.16 2.80 5.71
C LEU A 143 -7.96 1.75 6.48
N LEU A 144 -9.22 2.04 6.75
CA LEU A 144 -10.18 1.09 7.31
C LEU A 144 -11.20 0.72 6.22
N THR A 145 -11.33 -0.57 5.93
CA THR A 145 -12.29 -1.09 4.95
C THR A 145 -13.32 -1.96 5.63
N PHE A 146 -14.56 -1.87 5.17
CA PHE A 146 -15.73 -2.52 5.74
C PHE A 146 -16.34 -3.48 4.72
N ALA A 147 -16.40 -4.78 5.04
CA ALA A 147 -17.14 -5.77 4.31
C ALA A 147 -18.46 -6.01 5.03
N LEU A 148 -19.57 -5.79 4.35
CA LEU A 148 -20.94 -5.87 4.90
C LEU A 148 -21.71 -7.04 4.35
N SER A 149 -21.22 -7.69 3.30
CA SER A 149 -21.80 -8.87 2.67
C SER A 149 -20.70 -9.74 2.04
N ASP A 150 -21.07 -10.82 1.38
CA ASP A 150 -20.17 -11.68 0.62
C ASP A 150 -20.14 -11.34 -0.89
N GLY A 151 -20.61 -10.15 -1.25
CA GLY A 151 -20.76 -9.69 -2.64
C GLY A 151 -19.44 -9.30 -3.32
N VAL A 152 -18.43 -10.18 -3.31
CA VAL A 152 -17.14 -9.97 -3.97
C VAL A 152 -17.17 -10.47 -5.41
N ALA A 153 -16.63 -9.70 -6.33
CA ALA A 153 -16.42 -10.09 -7.72
C ALA A 153 -15.22 -9.36 -8.31
N MET A 154 -14.40 -10.07 -9.07
CA MET A 154 -13.27 -9.48 -9.77
C MET A 154 -13.31 -9.86 -11.25
N THR A 155 -13.03 -8.89 -12.12
CA THR A 155 -12.78 -9.12 -13.53
C THR A 155 -11.36 -8.65 -13.87
N ALA A 156 -10.80 -9.17 -14.95
CA ALA A 156 -9.47 -8.80 -15.41
C ALA A 156 -9.46 -8.67 -16.92
N ASP A 157 -8.76 -7.64 -17.39
CA ASP A 157 -8.50 -7.41 -18.82
C ASP A 157 -7.51 -8.48 -19.34
N PRO A 158 -7.28 -8.60 -20.66
CA PRO A 158 -6.26 -9.50 -21.20
C PRO A 158 -4.87 -9.23 -20.60
N LEU A 159 -4.06 -10.30 -20.52
CA LEU A 159 -2.67 -10.21 -20.08
C LEU A 159 -1.84 -9.40 -21.09
N VAL A 160 -1.03 -8.48 -20.58
CA VAL A 160 0.00 -7.77 -21.35
C VAL A 160 1.35 -8.37 -20.98
N VAL A 161 2.07 -8.87 -21.98
CA VAL A 161 3.36 -9.55 -21.81
C VAL A 161 4.47 -8.72 -22.42
N GLN A 162 5.53 -8.52 -21.66
CA GLN A 162 6.82 -8.04 -22.15
C GLN A 162 7.77 -9.24 -22.16
N PRO A 163 8.15 -9.76 -23.34
CA PRO A 163 9.07 -10.89 -23.43
C PRO A 163 10.43 -10.57 -22.83
N GLN A 164 11.11 -11.60 -22.33
CA GLN A 164 12.47 -11.47 -21.85
C GLN A 164 13.41 -11.08 -23.01
N THR A 165 14.35 -10.19 -22.71
CA THR A 165 15.44 -9.79 -23.60
C THR A 165 16.79 -9.95 -22.88
N ALA A 166 17.90 -9.68 -23.56
CA ALA A 166 19.23 -9.69 -22.93
C ALA A 166 19.37 -8.71 -21.75
N THR A 167 18.51 -7.69 -21.66
CA THR A 167 18.59 -6.62 -20.67
C THR A 167 17.34 -6.48 -19.80
N SER A 168 16.29 -7.29 -20.03
CA SER A 168 15.04 -7.23 -19.27
C SER A 168 14.48 -8.61 -18.97
N ASN A 169 13.89 -8.75 -17.80
CA ASN A 169 13.14 -9.94 -17.38
C ASN A 169 11.84 -10.09 -18.18
N LEU A 170 11.30 -11.33 -18.22
CA LEU A 170 9.93 -11.55 -18.64
C LEU A 170 9.00 -10.85 -17.63
N ALA A 171 8.18 -9.92 -18.12
CA ALA A 171 7.19 -9.24 -17.27
C ALA A 171 5.77 -9.46 -17.79
N VAL A 172 4.84 -9.60 -16.86
CA VAL A 172 3.41 -9.71 -17.16
C VAL A 172 2.67 -8.69 -16.33
N THR A 173 1.77 -7.94 -16.99
CA THR A 173 0.87 -7.02 -16.31
C THR A 173 -0.58 -7.29 -16.71
N GLN A 174 -1.51 -6.98 -15.80
CA GLN A 174 -2.93 -7.15 -16.04
C GLN A 174 -3.73 -6.15 -15.22
N THR A 175 -4.66 -5.46 -15.87
CA THR A 175 -5.59 -4.57 -15.17
C THR A 175 -6.76 -5.38 -14.63
N CYS A 176 -6.96 -5.29 -13.33
CA CYS A 176 -8.07 -5.92 -12.60
C CYS A 176 -9.05 -4.86 -12.13
N LEU A 177 -10.35 -5.21 -12.13
CA LEU A 177 -11.46 -4.41 -11.65
C LEU A 177 -12.17 -5.18 -10.54
N ASN A 178 -12.38 -4.55 -9.37
CA ASN A 178 -13.37 -5.03 -8.43
C ASN A 178 -14.77 -4.67 -8.92
N ALA A 179 -15.46 -5.64 -9.51
CA ALA A 179 -16.82 -5.51 -10.02
C ALA A 179 -17.89 -5.84 -8.95
N GLY A 180 -17.46 -6.21 -7.75
CA GLY A 180 -18.36 -6.53 -6.61
C GLY A 180 -18.76 -5.30 -5.80
N ALA A 181 -19.60 -5.53 -4.82
CA ALA A 181 -20.09 -4.50 -3.89
C ALA A 181 -19.22 -4.36 -2.64
N GLU A 182 -18.26 -5.27 -2.44
CA GLU A 182 -17.43 -5.32 -1.23
C GLU A 182 -15.94 -5.15 -1.55
N PRO A 183 -15.13 -4.60 -0.63
CA PRO A 183 -13.69 -4.57 -0.77
C PRO A 183 -13.12 -5.98 -0.85
N LEU A 184 -12.13 -6.19 -1.69
CA LEU A 184 -11.43 -7.46 -1.79
C LEU A 184 -9.91 -7.27 -1.71
N VAL A 185 -9.21 -8.32 -1.30
CA VAL A 185 -7.75 -8.40 -1.38
C VAL A 185 -7.40 -9.50 -2.36
N THR A 186 -6.79 -9.12 -3.48
CA THR A 186 -6.29 -10.08 -4.45
C THR A 186 -4.82 -10.40 -4.18
N ARG A 187 -4.50 -11.69 -4.31
CA ARG A 187 -3.13 -12.22 -4.37
C ARG A 187 -3.01 -12.96 -5.67
N GLY A 188 -1.84 -12.92 -6.28
CA GLY A 188 -1.69 -13.57 -7.57
C GLY A 188 -0.37 -14.31 -7.70
N MET A 189 -0.34 -15.22 -8.68
CA MET A 189 0.86 -15.95 -9.05
C MET A 189 0.93 -16.08 -10.58
N LEU A 190 2.09 -15.75 -11.12
CA LEU A 190 2.49 -16.08 -12.47
C LEU A 190 3.19 -17.44 -12.48
N ALA A 191 2.72 -18.38 -13.29
CA ALA A 191 3.41 -19.61 -13.61
C ALA A 191 3.91 -19.59 -15.06
N VAL A 192 5.18 -19.92 -15.26
CA VAL A 192 5.79 -20.10 -16.57
C VAL A 192 5.84 -21.60 -16.87
N ILE A 193 5.19 -22.02 -17.95
CA ILE A 193 5.00 -23.44 -18.30
C ILE A 193 5.67 -23.67 -19.66
N GLY A 194 6.56 -24.64 -19.75
CA GLY A 194 7.23 -25.03 -20.98
C GLY A 194 6.29 -25.68 -21.97
N ARG A 195 6.76 -25.86 -23.21
CA ARG A 195 6.00 -26.53 -24.29
C ARG A 195 5.61 -27.98 -23.95
N ASP A 196 6.40 -28.61 -23.10
CA ASP A 196 6.13 -29.99 -22.60
C ASP A 196 5.08 -30.04 -21.48
N GLY A 197 4.49 -28.90 -21.11
CA GLY A 197 3.52 -28.78 -20.03
C GLY A 197 4.13 -28.73 -18.62
N ARG A 198 5.46 -28.79 -18.50
CA ARG A 198 6.12 -28.73 -17.20
C ARG A 198 6.24 -27.29 -16.70
N LEU A 199 6.11 -27.14 -15.39
CA LEU A 199 6.35 -25.86 -14.72
C LEU A 199 7.86 -25.56 -14.77
N VAL A 200 8.20 -24.44 -15.42
CA VAL A 200 9.58 -23.90 -15.51
C VAL A 200 9.87 -23.04 -14.27
N GLY A 201 8.90 -22.22 -13.86
CA GLY A 201 9.03 -21.43 -12.67
C GLY A 201 7.78 -20.61 -12.36
N LYS A 202 7.83 -19.88 -11.26
CA LYS A 202 6.73 -19.06 -10.79
C LYS A 202 7.23 -17.76 -10.14
N SER A 203 6.39 -16.72 -10.18
CA SER A 203 6.62 -15.45 -9.52
C SER A 203 5.33 -14.95 -8.88
N ALA A 204 5.41 -14.37 -7.68
CA ALA A 204 4.25 -13.82 -6.99
C ALA A 204 3.92 -12.42 -7.53
N LEU A 205 2.62 -12.13 -7.68
CA LEU A 205 2.13 -10.79 -7.82
C LEU A 205 1.93 -10.17 -6.44
N GLN A 206 2.25 -8.89 -6.30
CA GLN A 206 2.08 -8.19 -5.04
C GLN A 206 0.59 -8.12 -4.66
N PRO A 207 0.24 -8.45 -3.40
CA PRO A 207 -1.13 -8.34 -2.94
C PRO A 207 -1.67 -6.92 -3.11
N ARG A 208 -2.91 -6.81 -3.59
CA ARG A 208 -3.57 -5.52 -3.78
C ARG A 208 -4.97 -5.55 -3.19
N ARG A 209 -5.31 -4.51 -2.43
CA ARG A 209 -6.68 -4.26 -2.00
C ARG A 209 -7.38 -3.41 -3.04
N LEU A 210 -8.57 -3.84 -3.47
CA LEU A 210 -9.44 -3.12 -4.39
C LEU A 210 -10.77 -2.80 -3.70
N LEU A 211 -11.16 -1.54 -3.72
CA LEU A 211 -12.49 -1.10 -3.32
C LEU A 211 -13.50 -1.37 -4.44
N PRO A 212 -14.81 -1.40 -4.17
CA PRO A 212 -15.83 -1.51 -5.21
C PRO A 212 -15.62 -0.50 -6.34
N GLY A 213 -15.59 -0.96 -7.59
CA GLY A 213 -15.35 -0.14 -8.77
C GLY A 213 -13.88 0.26 -9.01
N GLU A 214 -12.95 -0.08 -8.12
CA GLU A 214 -11.53 0.27 -8.28
C GLU A 214 -10.86 -0.62 -9.33
N ARG A 215 -10.03 0.02 -10.17
CA ARG A 215 -9.14 -0.62 -11.13
C ARG A 215 -7.69 -0.52 -10.65
N ALA A 216 -6.93 -1.59 -10.84
CA ALA A 216 -5.49 -1.56 -10.60
C ALA A 216 -4.77 -2.48 -11.57
N THR A 217 -3.61 -2.03 -12.06
CA THR A 217 -2.70 -2.88 -12.82
C THR A 217 -1.82 -3.65 -11.84
N LEU A 218 -1.87 -4.96 -11.95
CA LEU A 218 -1.07 -5.91 -11.19
C LEU A 218 -0.01 -6.48 -12.10
N GLY A 219 1.20 -6.74 -11.59
CA GLY A 219 2.28 -7.25 -12.38
C GLY A 219 3.17 -8.22 -11.61
N ALA A 220 3.85 -9.07 -12.36
CA ALA A 220 4.92 -9.92 -11.89
C ALA A 220 6.05 -9.95 -12.92
N GLU A 221 7.28 -10.04 -12.41
CA GLU A 221 8.47 -10.29 -13.22
C GLU A 221 9.02 -11.68 -12.92
N TYR A 222 9.40 -12.39 -13.95
CA TYR A 222 10.10 -13.65 -13.82
C TYR A 222 11.59 -13.41 -14.08
N GLY A 223 12.39 -13.43 -13.01
CA GLY A 223 13.79 -13.01 -13.05
C GLY A 223 14.80 -14.08 -13.47
N ALA A 224 14.37 -15.34 -13.70
CA ALA A 224 15.29 -16.38 -14.19
C ALA A 224 15.37 -16.35 -15.71
N GLU A 225 16.55 -16.68 -16.25
CA GLU A 225 16.77 -16.76 -17.69
C GLU A 225 15.97 -17.92 -18.30
N LEU A 226 15.21 -17.61 -19.35
CA LEU A 226 14.48 -18.59 -20.15
C LEU A 226 15.28 -18.90 -21.42
N ARG A 227 15.35 -20.17 -21.77
CA ARG A 227 15.92 -20.59 -23.06
C ARG A 227 14.99 -20.15 -24.21
N PRO A 228 15.53 -19.87 -25.40
CA PRO A 228 14.69 -19.65 -26.58
C PRO A 228 13.66 -20.75 -26.78
N GLY A 229 12.40 -20.36 -26.98
CA GLY A 229 11.30 -21.31 -27.12
C GLY A 229 9.92 -20.72 -26.82
N HIS A 230 8.90 -21.59 -26.88
CA HIS A 230 7.52 -21.24 -26.62
C HIS A 230 7.13 -21.62 -25.18
N TYR A 231 6.49 -20.70 -24.51
CA TYR A 231 6.02 -20.85 -23.15
C TYR A 231 4.57 -20.43 -23.05
N ARG A 232 3.83 -21.10 -22.15
CA ARG A 232 2.51 -20.64 -21.70
C ARG A 232 2.67 -19.95 -20.34
N LEU A 233 2.16 -18.75 -20.26
CA LEU A 233 2.08 -17.96 -19.04
C LEU A 233 0.68 -18.12 -18.46
N LEU A 234 0.58 -18.54 -17.21
CA LEU A 234 -0.67 -18.67 -16.48
C LEU A 234 -0.62 -17.74 -15.28
N VAL A 235 -1.52 -16.78 -15.24
CA VAL A 235 -1.73 -15.92 -14.07
C VAL A 235 -2.99 -16.39 -13.36
N THR A 236 -2.87 -16.63 -12.05
CA THR A 236 -3.98 -17.01 -11.18
C THR A 236 -4.07 -16.02 -10.05
N TYR A 237 -5.26 -15.49 -9.80
CA TYR A 237 -5.60 -14.65 -8.66
C TYR A 237 -6.47 -15.44 -7.69
N ASP A 238 -6.17 -15.29 -6.42
CA ASP A 238 -7.03 -15.65 -5.29
C ASP A 238 -7.55 -14.38 -4.65
N TYR A 239 -8.85 -14.30 -4.39
CA TYR A 239 -9.48 -13.18 -3.71
C TYR A 239 -10.70 -13.65 -2.92
N GLU A 240 -10.64 -13.48 -1.60
CA GLU A 240 -11.72 -13.82 -0.66
C GLU A 240 -12.31 -15.23 -0.87
N GLY A 241 -11.47 -16.21 -1.21
CA GLY A 241 -11.86 -17.61 -1.46
C GLY A 241 -12.36 -17.90 -2.89
N HIS A 242 -12.32 -16.93 -3.77
CA HIS A 242 -12.59 -17.09 -5.21
C HIS A 242 -11.29 -17.11 -6.00
N ALA A 243 -11.30 -17.71 -7.19
CA ALA A 243 -10.17 -17.73 -8.09
C ALA A 243 -10.51 -17.21 -9.49
N LEU A 244 -9.59 -16.47 -10.08
CA LEU A 244 -9.63 -16.06 -11.47
C LEU A 244 -8.31 -16.42 -12.13
N SER A 245 -8.35 -17.12 -13.28
CA SER A 245 -7.15 -17.51 -14.01
C SER A 245 -7.25 -17.09 -15.47
N GLN A 246 -6.13 -16.61 -16.00
CA GLN A 246 -5.96 -16.34 -17.42
C GLN A 246 -4.60 -16.84 -17.89
N SER A 247 -4.52 -17.25 -19.16
CA SER A 247 -3.27 -17.68 -19.76
C SER A 247 -3.06 -17.06 -21.13
N THR A 248 -1.81 -16.92 -21.50
CA THR A 248 -1.36 -16.49 -22.84
C THR A 248 -0.09 -17.22 -23.21
N GLU A 249 0.25 -17.22 -24.48
CA GLU A 249 1.50 -17.79 -24.99
C GLU A 249 2.50 -16.69 -25.29
N VAL A 250 3.79 -17.00 -25.13
CA VAL A 250 4.90 -16.11 -25.44
C VAL A 250 6.03 -16.91 -26.08
N GLU A 251 6.68 -16.30 -27.07
CA GLU A 251 7.93 -16.78 -27.64
C GLU A 251 9.10 -15.99 -27.06
N VAL A 252 10.09 -16.69 -26.54
CA VAL A 252 11.37 -16.14 -26.09
C VAL A 252 12.40 -16.43 -27.16
N ARG A 253 13.16 -15.42 -27.57
CA ARG A 253 14.17 -15.50 -28.66
C ARG A 253 15.58 -15.39 -28.14
#